data_eb06c4a2774f34bab51c8f5e00f402c6
#
_entry.id   eb06c4a2774f34bab51c8f5e00f402c6
#
_cell.length_a   1.000
_cell.length_b   1.000
_cell.length_c   1.000
_cell.angle_alpha   90.00
_cell.angle_beta   90.00
_cell.angle_gamma   90.00
#
_symmetry.space_group_name_H-M   'P 1'
#
loop_
_entity.id
_entity.type
_entity.pdbx_description
1 polymer ?
#
loop_
_entity_poly.entity_id
_entity_poly.type
_entity_poly.pdbx_seq_one_letter_code
_entity_poly.pdbx_strand_id
1 'polypeptide(L)'
;MLKVYGLLFISLFSILLSAETRPIKAEIPNHAAILLYHHVATTTPTTTTISPDLFSQHLAYLADNQFQVWALGKIVSYLTLKKAIPDKVVAITFDDGYQSVYENAYPMIKRYGWPFTIFVSTNAIDQGYNRQVSWEQLRTMADNGASIGNHSATHTHFLKRNEGEGLAKWQQRATRDIMKAERRIIEEIGHSEQLFAYPYGEYNRELTALVHQMGFIGFGQQSGPVGELSNFLTIPRFPFSGRFTNLDDFALKLMTLPFPLTAVVAPDTPLDHGNSKPKLTLKWTDAVPNFGALRCFGSGQGNLAVKLTSNHQVVITPSKEIPLGRSRYNCTARIIDDAKGERFYWYSKPWVRLNTNNQWILD
;
A
#
# COMPACT_ATOMS: atom_id res chain seq x y z
N MET A 1 37.88 75.36 47.30
CA MET A 1 36.79 74.39 47.24
C MET A 1 36.54 74.08 45.77
N LEU A 2 37.11 73.02 45.27
CA LEU A 2 36.98 72.57 43.87
C LEU A 2 36.01 71.35 43.82
N LYS A 3 34.83 71.47 43.18
CA LYS A 3 33.90 70.36 42.95
C LYS A 3 34.27 69.69 41.66
N VAL A 4 34.69 68.41 41.72
CA VAL A 4 34.93 67.56 40.57
C VAL A 4 33.56 66.81 40.25
N TYR A 5 33.01 67.01 39.07
CA TYR A 5 31.87 66.24 38.54
C TYR A 5 32.42 65.05 37.76
N GLY A 6 32.22 63.86 38.28
CA GLY A 6 32.49 62.62 37.52
C GLY A 6 31.34 62.28 36.56
N LEU A 7 31.64 62.20 35.28
CA LEU A 7 30.75 61.67 34.28
C LEU A 7 30.82 60.14 34.26
N LEU A 8 29.70 59.47 34.52
CA LEU A 8 29.56 58.06 34.43
C LEU A 8 29.14 57.72 32.97
N PHE A 9 30.04 57.11 32.21
CA PHE A 9 29.73 56.55 30.86
C PHE A 9 29.09 55.17 31.04
N ILE A 10 27.79 55.04 30.78
CA ILE A 10 27.10 53.76 30.69
C ILE A 10 27.22 53.29 29.24
N SER A 11 28.08 52.32 28.97
CA SER A 11 28.17 51.64 27.69
C SER A 11 27.04 50.61 27.58
N LEU A 12 26.02 50.88 26.76
CA LEU A 12 25.04 49.88 26.36
C LEU A 12 25.69 48.86 25.43
N PHE A 13 25.92 47.67 25.95
CA PHE A 13 26.32 46.50 25.15
C PHE A 13 25.06 45.91 24.55
N SER A 14 24.77 46.19 23.27
CA SER A 14 23.70 45.56 22.54
C SER A 14 24.10 44.12 22.20
N ILE A 15 23.53 43.15 22.93
CA ILE A 15 23.64 41.74 22.60
C ILE A 15 22.71 41.47 21.40
N LEU A 16 23.27 41.38 20.21
CA LEU A 16 22.62 40.84 19.04
C LEU A 16 22.41 39.35 19.26
N LEU A 17 21.20 38.95 19.67
CA LEU A 17 20.78 37.53 19.63
C LEU A 17 20.61 37.17 18.17
N SER A 18 21.61 36.52 17.59
CA SER A 18 21.47 35.82 16.33
C SER A 18 20.56 34.62 16.58
N ALA A 19 19.32 34.70 16.18
CA ALA A 19 18.43 33.53 16.12
C ALA A 19 19.00 32.58 15.05
N GLU A 20 19.80 31.60 15.46
CA GLU A 20 20.13 30.47 14.63
C GLU A 20 18.80 29.74 14.30
N THR A 21 18.30 29.97 13.12
CA THR A 21 17.25 29.11 12.56
C THR A 21 17.85 27.72 12.35
N ARG A 22 17.72 26.85 13.35
CA ARG A 22 18.03 25.44 13.17
C ARG A 22 17.15 24.94 12.00
N PRO A 23 17.76 24.31 10.98
CA PRO A 23 16.95 23.71 9.92
C PRO A 23 15.97 22.74 10.59
N ILE A 24 14.68 22.92 10.34
CA ILE A 24 13.65 21.99 10.80
C ILE A 24 14.01 20.65 10.14
N LYS A 25 14.57 19.74 10.93
CA LYS A 25 14.86 18.39 10.47
C LYS A 25 13.53 17.78 10.09
N ALA A 26 13.35 17.49 8.81
CA ALA A 26 12.12 16.88 8.31
C ALA A 26 11.87 15.61 9.12
N GLU A 27 10.81 15.63 9.92
CA GLU A 27 10.42 14.48 10.72
C GLU A 27 9.91 13.39 9.75
N ILE A 28 10.53 12.20 9.84
CA ILE A 28 10.10 11.08 8.99
C ILE A 28 8.67 10.70 9.43
N PRO A 29 7.69 10.75 8.53
CA PRO A 29 6.32 10.44 8.90
C PRO A 29 6.20 8.98 9.38
N ASN A 30 5.30 8.71 10.32
CA ASN A 30 4.95 7.34 10.68
C ASN A 30 4.52 6.56 9.44
N HIS A 31 5.23 5.48 9.13
CA HIS A 31 5.01 4.70 7.92
C HIS A 31 5.46 3.25 8.09
N ALA A 32 5.01 2.40 7.17
CA ALA A 32 5.46 1.03 7.02
C ALA A 32 5.39 0.60 5.55
N ALA A 33 6.20 -0.38 5.16
CA ALA A 33 6.04 -1.08 3.89
C ALA A 33 5.25 -2.37 4.10
N ILE A 34 4.26 -2.64 3.24
CA ILE A 34 3.49 -3.89 3.26
C ILE A 34 3.87 -4.68 2.01
N LEU A 35 4.45 -5.85 2.23
CA LEU A 35 4.92 -6.74 1.16
C LEU A 35 3.78 -7.63 0.71
N LEU A 36 3.56 -7.72 -0.59
CA LEU A 36 2.55 -8.57 -1.20
C LEU A 36 3.18 -9.68 -2.02
N TYR A 37 2.87 -10.91 -1.68
CA TYR A 37 3.21 -12.11 -2.41
C TYR A 37 1.94 -12.92 -2.73
N HIS A 38 2.06 -13.91 -3.63
CA HIS A 38 1.02 -14.89 -3.90
C HIS A 38 1.63 -16.30 -3.84
N HIS A 39 2.34 -16.74 -4.89
CA HIS A 39 3.04 -18.01 -4.89
C HIS A 39 4.51 -17.86 -4.47
N VAL A 40 4.98 -18.77 -3.63
CA VAL A 40 6.42 -19.01 -3.40
C VAL A 40 6.76 -20.38 -3.99
N ALA A 41 7.10 -20.42 -5.28
CA ALA A 41 7.23 -21.65 -6.06
C ALA A 41 8.11 -21.43 -7.30
N THR A 42 8.35 -22.49 -8.07
CA THR A 42 9.09 -22.44 -9.35
C THR A 42 8.24 -22.83 -10.56
N THR A 43 7.06 -23.41 -10.34
CA THR A 43 6.24 -24.05 -11.39
C THR A 43 4.86 -23.37 -11.59
N THR A 44 4.66 -22.19 -10.99
CA THR A 44 3.41 -21.43 -11.07
C THR A 44 3.55 -20.23 -12.02
N PRO A 45 2.45 -19.55 -12.42
CA PRO A 45 2.55 -18.42 -13.34
C PRO A 45 3.48 -17.32 -12.84
N THR A 46 4.44 -16.91 -13.67
CA THR A 46 5.50 -15.95 -13.29
C THR A 46 4.95 -14.59 -12.84
N THR A 47 3.79 -14.18 -13.32
CA THR A 47 3.13 -12.91 -12.97
C THR A 47 2.74 -12.82 -11.49
N THR A 48 2.57 -13.96 -10.80
CA THR A 48 2.16 -14.04 -9.39
C THR A 48 3.17 -14.80 -8.52
N THR A 49 4.34 -15.14 -9.06
CA THR A 49 5.30 -16.04 -8.41
C THR A 49 6.60 -15.35 -8.07
N ILE A 50 7.12 -15.66 -6.89
CA ILE A 50 8.52 -15.50 -6.49
C ILE A 50 9.12 -16.89 -6.25
N SER A 51 10.38 -17.12 -6.65
CA SER A 51 11.06 -18.39 -6.33
C SER A 51 11.36 -18.50 -4.83
N PRO A 52 11.42 -19.71 -4.26
CA PRO A 52 11.80 -19.90 -2.86
C PRO A 52 13.16 -19.27 -2.52
N ASP A 53 14.14 -19.35 -3.43
CA ASP A 53 15.47 -18.76 -3.24
C ASP A 53 15.41 -17.24 -3.13
N LEU A 54 14.69 -16.55 -4.03
CA LEU A 54 14.52 -15.09 -3.96
C LEU A 54 13.70 -14.68 -2.75
N PHE A 55 12.68 -15.44 -2.38
CA PHE A 55 11.93 -15.18 -1.15
C PHE A 55 12.81 -15.31 0.08
N SER A 56 13.66 -16.33 0.16
CA SER A 56 14.66 -16.49 1.23
C SER A 56 15.63 -15.30 1.29
N GLN A 57 16.08 -14.79 0.13
CA GLN A 57 16.93 -13.60 0.05
C GLN A 57 16.21 -12.34 0.55
N HIS A 58 14.91 -12.19 0.26
CA HIS A 58 14.10 -11.08 0.82
C HIS A 58 14.05 -11.15 2.35
N LEU A 59 13.81 -12.35 2.92
CA LEU A 59 13.78 -12.52 4.38
C LEU A 59 15.16 -12.23 5.01
N ALA A 60 16.23 -12.75 4.41
CA ALA A 60 17.60 -12.48 4.86
C ALA A 60 17.92 -10.98 4.82
N TYR A 61 17.55 -10.29 3.72
CA TYR A 61 17.72 -8.83 3.62
C TYR A 61 17.03 -8.09 4.75
N LEU A 62 15.80 -8.47 5.10
CA LEU A 62 15.06 -7.84 6.22
C LEU A 62 15.83 -8.02 7.54
N ALA A 63 16.32 -9.22 7.82
CA ALA A 63 17.07 -9.54 9.03
C ALA A 63 18.39 -8.77 9.09
N ASP A 64 19.20 -8.87 8.03
CA ASP A 64 20.54 -8.27 7.95
C ASP A 64 20.51 -6.74 8.04
N ASN A 65 19.44 -6.13 7.52
CA ASN A 65 19.24 -4.69 7.54
C ASN A 65 18.37 -4.21 8.71
N GLN A 66 18.11 -5.07 9.71
CA GLN A 66 17.40 -4.73 10.96
C GLN A 66 15.98 -4.19 10.75
N PHE A 67 15.27 -4.70 9.74
CA PHE A 67 13.85 -4.41 9.59
C PHE A 67 13.04 -5.12 10.69
N GLN A 68 12.04 -4.43 11.23
CA GLN A 68 11.10 -5.01 12.18
C GLN A 68 9.88 -5.52 11.42
N VAL A 69 9.67 -6.82 11.44
CA VAL A 69 8.46 -7.42 10.84
C VAL A 69 7.34 -7.40 11.88
N TRP A 70 6.29 -6.64 11.61
CA TRP A 70 5.14 -6.50 12.48
C TRP A 70 3.91 -7.19 11.88
N ALA A 71 3.01 -7.65 12.77
CA ALA A 71 1.67 -8.06 12.35
C ALA A 71 0.95 -6.89 11.66
N LEU A 72 0.21 -7.19 10.58
CA LEU A 72 -0.45 -6.16 9.77
C LEU A 72 -1.47 -5.35 10.58
N GLY A 73 -2.29 -6.01 11.40
CA GLY A 73 -3.24 -5.34 12.29
C GLY A 73 -2.57 -4.41 13.30
N LYS A 74 -1.36 -4.74 13.77
CA LYS A 74 -0.58 -3.85 14.64
C LYS A 74 -0.18 -2.56 13.91
N ILE A 75 0.30 -2.65 12.65
CA ILE A 75 0.65 -1.47 11.85
C ILE A 75 -0.58 -0.58 11.66
N VAL A 76 -1.72 -1.16 11.24
CA VAL A 76 -2.99 -0.45 11.07
C VAL A 76 -3.41 0.25 12.36
N SER A 77 -3.39 -0.45 13.48
CA SER A 77 -3.75 0.12 14.79
C SER A 77 -2.85 1.29 15.18
N TYR A 78 -1.53 1.17 14.98
CA TYR A 78 -0.58 2.23 15.33
C TYR A 78 -0.80 3.48 14.47
N LEU A 79 -1.00 3.33 13.16
CA LEU A 79 -1.28 4.45 12.27
C LEU A 79 -2.62 5.12 12.59
N THR A 80 -3.67 4.35 12.83
CA THR A 80 -5.00 4.87 13.18
C THR A 80 -5.00 5.63 14.50
N LEU A 81 -4.25 5.13 15.49
CA LEU A 81 -4.09 5.76 16.80
C LEU A 81 -2.98 6.81 16.85
N LYS A 82 -2.33 7.10 15.71
CA LYS A 82 -1.20 8.01 15.59
C LYS A 82 -0.06 7.72 16.60
N LYS A 83 0.16 6.43 16.86
CA LYS A 83 1.27 5.97 17.68
C LYS A 83 2.55 5.92 16.84
N ALA A 84 3.69 6.22 17.46
CA ALA A 84 4.97 6.19 16.76
C ALA A 84 5.30 4.79 16.23
N ILE A 85 5.61 4.73 14.94
CA ILE A 85 6.13 3.55 14.26
C ILE A 85 7.63 3.78 14.03
N PRO A 86 8.51 2.88 14.48
CA PRO A 86 9.94 2.96 14.17
C PRO A 86 10.17 2.97 12.66
N ASP A 87 11.26 3.59 12.23
CA ASP A 87 11.74 3.43 10.86
C ASP A 87 12.02 1.93 10.57
N LYS A 88 11.93 1.50 9.31
CA LYS A 88 12.14 0.12 8.88
C LYS A 88 11.14 -0.90 9.47
N VAL A 89 9.87 -0.54 9.59
CA VAL A 89 8.79 -1.49 9.89
C VAL A 89 8.17 -2.00 8.60
N VAL A 90 7.98 -3.32 8.53
CA VAL A 90 7.34 -4.00 7.39
C VAL A 90 6.30 -5.01 7.86
N ALA A 91 5.30 -5.31 7.01
CA ALA A 91 4.45 -6.48 7.15
C ALA A 91 4.60 -7.38 5.93
N ILE A 92 4.53 -8.70 6.13
CA ILE A 92 4.54 -9.71 5.08
C ILE A 92 3.11 -10.16 4.84
N THR A 93 2.63 -10.08 3.60
CA THR A 93 1.27 -10.52 3.24
C THR A 93 1.27 -11.43 2.02
N PHE A 94 0.33 -12.37 2.00
CA PHE A 94 0.07 -13.26 0.87
C PHE A 94 -1.40 -13.16 0.50
N ASP A 95 -1.70 -13.19 -0.80
CA ASP A 95 -3.08 -13.28 -1.29
C ASP A 95 -3.40 -14.70 -1.78
N ASP A 96 -4.68 -14.99 -1.95
CA ASP A 96 -5.29 -16.20 -2.52
C ASP A 96 -5.24 -17.47 -1.65
N GLY A 97 -4.35 -17.57 -0.68
CA GLY A 97 -4.26 -18.77 0.17
C GLY A 97 -3.67 -19.99 -0.55
N TYR A 98 -2.65 -19.80 -1.38
CA TYR A 98 -2.03 -20.90 -2.14
C TYR A 98 -1.24 -21.88 -1.26
N GLN A 99 -1.28 -23.17 -1.64
CA GLN A 99 -0.57 -24.25 -0.97
C GLN A 99 0.94 -23.99 -0.84
N SER A 100 1.54 -23.33 -1.83
CA SER A 100 2.97 -22.95 -1.81
C SER A 100 3.36 -22.01 -0.67
N VAL A 101 2.40 -21.28 -0.10
CA VAL A 101 2.64 -20.45 1.09
C VAL A 101 2.89 -21.34 2.30
N TYR A 102 2.09 -22.40 2.50
CA TYR A 102 2.26 -23.34 3.59
C TYR A 102 3.53 -24.18 3.42
N GLU A 103 3.79 -24.68 2.21
CA GLU A 103 4.91 -25.59 1.94
C GLU A 103 6.26 -24.90 1.95
N ASN A 104 6.35 -23.68 1.38
CA ASN A 104 7.63 -23.03 1.15
C ASN A 104 7.80 -21.74 2.00
N ALA A 105 6.85 -20.82 2.00
CA ALA A 105 7.00 -19.53 2.68
C ALA A 105 6.95 -19.67 4.21
N TYR A 106 5.93 -20.33 4.73
CA TYR A 106 5.70 -20.48 6.17
C TYR A 106 6.89 -21.08 6.93
N PRO A 107 7.52 -22.17 6.50
CA PRO A 107 8.69 -22.71 7.19
C PRO A 107 9.87 -21.74 7.24
N MET A 108 10.04 -20.91 6.19
CA MET A 108 11.09 -19.89 6.15
C MET A 108 10.81 -18.75 7.13
N ILE A 109 9.58 -18.20 7.12
CA ILE A 109 9.16 -17.11 8.02
C ILE A 109 9.22 -17.55 9.49
N LYS A 110 8.78 -18.79 9.77
CA LYS A 110 8.79 -19.38 11.12
C LYS A 110 10.19 -19.42 11.74
N ARG A 111 11.25 -19.63 10.94
CA ARG A 111 12.63 -19.61 11.45
C ARG A 111 13.05 -18.28 12.04
N TYR A 112 12.45 -17.18 11.59
CA TYR A 112 12.67 -15.84 12.13
C TYR A 112 11.69 -15.49 13.27
N GLY A 113 10.67 -16.31 13.53
CA GLY A 113 9.62 -16.00 14.49
C GLY A 113 8.76 -14.79 14.08
N TRP A 114 8.67 -14.48 12.79
CA TRP A 114 7.96 -13.31 12.29
C TRP A 114 6.49 -13.58 12.04
N PRO A 115 5.62 -12.58 12.35
CA PRO A 115 4.22 -12.64 11.94
C PRO A 115 4.06 -12.40 10.44
N PHE A 116 2.96 -12.88 9.87
CA PHE A 116 2.54 -12.58 8.51
C PHE A 116 1.02 -12.63 8.40
N THR A 117 0.47 -12.15 7.29
CA THR A 117 -0.97 -12.23 7.02
C THR A 117 -1.20 -12.98 5.70
N ILE A 118 -2.17 -13.90 5.70
CA ILE A 118 -2.62 -14.58 4.50
C ILE A 118 -4.10 -14.24 4.25
N PHE A 119 -4.38 -13.60 3.12
CA PHE A 119 -5.74 -13.29 2.67
C PHE A 119 -6.27 -14.45 1.86
N VAL A 120 -7.41 -15.02 2.27
CA VAL A 120 -7.91 -16.27 1.72
C VAL A 120 -9.27 -16.12 1.04
N SER A 121 -9.44 -16.84 -0.08
CA SER A 121 -10.70 -16.99 -0.78
C SER A 121 -11.36 -18.29 -0.34
N THR A 122 -12.38 -18.18 0.51
CA THR A 122 -12.85 -19.32 1.31
C THR A 122 -13.53 -20.44 0.52
N ASN A 123 -14.22 -20.12 -0.59
CA ASN A 123 -14.86 -21.17 -1.41
C ASN A 123 -13.84 -22.14 -2.01
N ALA A 124 -12.67 -21.66 -2.44
CA ALA A 124 -11.64 -22.51 -3.01
C ALA A 124 -11.05 -23.49 -1.98
N ILE A 125 -10.96 -23.05 -0.73
CA ILE A 125 -10.52 -23.87 0.41
C ILE A 125 -11.61 -24.90 0.76
N ASP A 126 -12.88 -24.46 0.90
CA ASP A 126 -14.01 -25.34 1.21
C ASP A 126 -14.22 -26.43 0.15
N GLN A 127 -13.89 -26.13 -1.10
CA GLN A 127 -13.94 -27.08 -2.21
C GLN A 127 -12.74 -28.02 -2.28
N GLY A 128 -11.76 -27.81 -1.43
CA GLY A 128 -10.57 -28.65 -1.38
C GLY A 128 -9.70 -28.61 -2.65
N TYR A 129 -9.61 -27.43 -3.30
CA TYR A 129 -8.76 -27.31 -4.49
C TYR A 129 -7.30 -27.57 -4.14
N ASN A 130 -6.66 -28.47 -4.87
CA ASN A 130 -5.30 -28.98 -4.59
C ASN A 130 -4.19 -27.93 -4.61
N ARG A 131 -4.47 -26.71 -5.07
CA ARG A 131 -3.53 -25.57 -5.05
C ARG A 131 -3.76 -24.63 -3.87
N GLN A 132 -4.79 -24.88 -3.07
CA GLN A 132 -5.16 -24.05 -1.92
C GLN A 132 -4.72 -24.74 -0.62
N VAL A 133 -4.42 -23.94 0.38
CA VAL A 133 -4.21 -24.45 1.74
C VAL A 133 -5.52 -25.02 2.30
N SER A 134 -5.41 -25.99 3.23
CA SER A 134 -6.56 -26.46 4.00
C SER A 134 -6.82 -25.57 5.22
N TRP A 135 -8.01 -25.66 5.80
CA TRP A 135 -8.32 -25.00 7.08
C TRP A 135 -7.43 -25.48 8.23
N GLU A 136 -7.04 -26.74 8.24
CA GLU A 136 -6.09 -27.28 9.23
C GLU A 136 -4.70 -26.62 9.09
N GLN A 137 -4.21 -26.43 7.86
CA GLN A 137 -2.98 -25.71 7.60
C GLN A 137 -3.07 -24.23 8.01
N LEU A 138 -4.22 -23.59 7.78
CA LEU A 138 -4.46 -22.20 8.21
C LEU A 138 -4.46 -22.09 9.73
N ARG A 139 -5.13 -23.01 10.46
CA ARG A 139 -5.06 -23.06 11.93
C ARG A 139 -3.63 -23.25 12.43
N THR A 140 -2.88 -24.17 11.80
CA THR A 140 -1.46 -24.38 12.12
C THR A 140 -0.63 -23.12 11.95
N MET A 141 -0.86 -22.34 10.88
CA MET A 141 -0.17 -21.08 10.66
C MET A 141 -0.62 -20.02 11.67
N ALA A 142 -1.91 -19.93 11.98
CA ALA A 142 -2.47 -18.98 12.95
C ALA A 142 -1.91 -19.22 14.36
N ASP A 143 -1.82 -20.47 14.81
CA ASP A 143 -1.21 -20.86 16.09
C ASP A 143 0.29 -20.48 16.18
N ASN A 144 0.93 -20.21 15.04
CA ASN A 144 2.31 -19.78 14.94
C ASN A 144 2.47 -18.32 14.47
N GLY A 145 1.45 -17.48 14.71
CA GLY A 145 1.54 -16.03 14.54
C GLY A 145 1.10 -15.48 13.19
N ALA A 146 0.47 -16.28 12.34
CA ALA A 146 -0.17 -15.77 11.13
C ALA A 146 -1.56 -15.18 11.43
N SER A 147 -1.89 -14.05 10.80
CA SER A 147 -3.26 -13.53 10.73
C SER A 147 -3.93 -14.03 9.46
N ILE A 148 -5.21 -14.43 9.56
CA ILE A 148 -6.01 -14.86 8.42
C ILE A 148 -6.95 -13.73 8.04
N GLY A 149 -6.76 -13.15 6.85
CA GLY A 149 -7.56 -12.04 6.31
C GLY A 149 -8.54 -12.50 5.24
N ASN A 150 -9.51 -11.64 4.96
CA ASN A 150 -10.59 -11.90 4.01
C ASN A 150 -10.19 -11.49 2.59
N HIS A 151 -10.30 -12.41 1.63
CA HIS A 151 -10.11 -12.16 0.19
C HIS A 151 -11.36 -12.53 -0.61
N SER A 152 -12.55 -12.31 -0.03
CA SER A 152 -13.87 -12.72 -0.51
C SER A 152 -14.11 -14.24 -0.49
N ALA A 153 -15.35 -14.66 -0.70
CA ALA A 153 -15.63 -16.09 -0.82
C ALA A 153 -15.29 -16.64 -2.21
N THR A 154 -15.54 -15.89 -3.26
CA THR A 154 -15.49 -16.39 -4.65
C THR A 154 -14.32 -15.86 -5.48
N HIS A 155 -13.52 -14.93 -4.96
CA HIS A 155 -12.46 -14.24 -5.69
C HIS A 155 -12.94 -13.63 -7.03
N THR A 156 -14.11 -12.99 -7.02
CA THR A 156 -14.71 -12.42 -8.24
C THR A 156 -14.23 -10.99 -8.50
N HIS A 157 -14.32 -10.55 -9.75
CA HIS A 157 -14.18 -9.13 -10.12
C HIS A 157 -15.40 -8.35 -9.63
N PHE A 158 -15.34 -7.76 -8.44
CA PHE A 158 -16.47 -7.03 -7.84
C PHE A 158 -16.93 -5.85 -8.67
N LEU A 159 -16.03 -5.18 -9.39
CA LEU A 159 -16.38 -4.03 -10.23
C LEU A 159 -17.19 -4.44 -11.48
N LYS A 160 -17.14 -5.72 -11.86
CA LYS A 160 -17.95 -6.27 -12.95
C LYS A 160 -19.37 -6.49 -12.44
N ARG A 161 -20.33 -5.77 -13.01
CA ARG A 161 -21.76 -6.02 -12.79
C ARG A 161 -22.26 -7.09 -13.74
N ASN A 162 -23.22 -7.89 -13.27
CA ASN A 162 -23.93 -8.82 -14.14
C ASN A 162 -24.87 -8.05 -15.08
N GLU A 163 -25.26 -8.66 -16.17
CA GLU A 163 -26.23 -8.07 -17.09
C GLU A 163 -27.54 -7.72 -16.36
N GLY A 164 -28.04 -6.49 -16.53
CA GLY A 164 -29.22 -5.99 -15.82
C GLY A 164 -29.09 -5.83 -14.32
N GLU A 165 -27.87 -5.96 -13.75
CA GLU A 165 -27.64 -5.78 -12.32
C GLU A 165 -27.57 -4.31 -11.91
N GLY A 166 -28.64 -3.80 -11.33
CA GLY A 166 -28.67 -2.47 -10.74
C GLY A 166 -27.83 -2.38 -9.46
N LEU A 167 -27.55 -1.14 -8.99
CA LEU A 167 -26.68 -0.86 -7.86
C LEU A 167 -27.05 -1.67 -6.61
N ALA A 168 -28.33 -1.68 -6.21
CA ALA A 168 -28.77 -2.38 -5.00
C ALA A 168 -28.54 -3.90 -5.04
N LYS A 169 -28.77 -4.55 -6.19
CA LYS A 169 -28.51 -5.99 -6.35
C LYS A 169 -27.01 -6.28 -6.31
N TRP A 170 -26.20 -5.44 -6.95
CA TRP A 170 -24.75 -5.54 -6.90
C TRP A 170 -24.23 -5.39 -5.46
N GLN A 171 -24.71 -4.39 -4.70
CA GLN A 171 -24.35 -4.20 -3.31
C GLN A 171 -24.69 -5.44 -2.46
N GLN A 172 -25.88 -6.00 -2.62
CA GLN A 172 -26.29 -7.22 -1.92
C GLN A 172 -25.39 -8.41 -2.28
N ARG A 173 -25.02 -8.57 -3.55
CA ARG A 173 -24.11 -9.63 -4.01
C ARG A 173 -22.71 -9.48 -3.41
N ALA A 174 -22.12 -8.29 -3.50
CA ALA A 174 -20.81 -7.99 -2.97
C ALA A 174 -20.75 -8.17 -1.44
N THR A 175 -21.73 -7.61 -0.71
CA THR A 175 -21.83 -7.77 0.74
C THR A 175 -21.98 -9.24 1.13
N ARG A 176 -22.84 -10.00 0.45
CA ARG A 176 -23.05 -11.43 0.74
C ARG A 176 -21.76 -12.23 0.55
N ASP A 177 -21.01 -11.95 -0.50
CA ASP A 177 -19.77 -12.66 -0.83
C ASP A 177 -18.69 -12.38 0.22
N ILE A 178 -18.45 -11.11 0.54
CA ILE A 178 -17.45 -10.69 1.53
C ILE A 178 -17.82 -11.23 2.92
N MET A 179 -19.07 -11.07 3.35
CA MET A 179 -19.52 -11.53 4.67
C MET A 179 -19.65 -13.06 4.78
N LYS A 180 -19.80 -13.76 3.65
CA LYS A 180 -19.70 -15.23 3.65
C LYS A 180 -18.27 -15.66 4.00
N ALA A 181 -17.26 -15.06 3.37
CA ALA A 181 -15.86 -15.33 3.68
C ALA A 181 -15.53 -15.01 5.13
N GLU A 182 -15.99 -13.85 5.62
CA GLU A 182 -15.73 -13.41 6.98
C GLU A 182 -16.28 -14.41 8.02
N ARG A 183 -17.54 -14.83 7.87
CA ARG A 183 -18.13 -15.83 8.77
C ARG A 183 -17.34 -17.15 8.72
N ARG A 184 -16.94 -17.58 7.54
CA ARG A 184 -16.18 -18.82 7.36
C ARG A 184 -14.80 -18.76 8.05
N ILE A 185 -14.12 -17.61 7.95
CA ILE A 185 -12.85 -17.37 8.67
C ILE A 185 -13.07 -17.43 10.18
N ILE A 186 -14.10 -16.75 10.69
CA ILE A 186 -14.41 -16.76 12.13
C ILE A 186 -14.77 -18.18 12.61
N GLU A 187 -15.55 -18.93 11.84
CA GLU A 187 -15.91 -20.33 12.16
C GLU A 187 -14.68 -21.24 12.27
N GLU A 188 -13.70 -21.09 11.40
CA GLU A 188 -12.53 -21.97 11.32
C GLU A 188 -11.34 -21.53 12.18
N ILE A 189 -11.17 -20.22 12.37
CA ILE A 189 -10.01 -19.62 13.06
C ILE A 189 -10.39 -19.11 14.45
N GLY A 190 -11.70 -18.87 14.72
CA GLY A 190 -12.20 -18.36 15.99
C GLY A 190 -12.25 -16.84 16.11
N HIS A 191 -11.59 -16.09 15.24
CA HIS A 191 -11.58 -14.62 15.23
C HIS A 191 -11.26 -14.05 13.84
N SER A 192 -11.48 -12.75 13.68
CA SER A 192 -11.03 -11.97 12.50
C SER A 192 -10.54 -10.60 12.93
N GLU A 193 -9.53 -10.09 12.23
CA GLU A 193 -9.01 -8.71 12.38
C GLU A 193 -9.75 -7.72 11.47
N GLN A 194 -10.77 -8.14 10.75
CA GLN A 194 -11.52 -7.33 9.76
C GLN A 194 -10.63 -6.68 8.69
N LEU A 195 -9.63 -7.41 8.22
CA LEU A 195 -8.74 -7.01 7.14
C LEU A 195 -9.24 -7.61 5.83
N PHE A 196 -9.46 -6.78 4.82
CA PHE A 196 -9.98 -7.19 3.50
C PHE A 196 -9.02 -6.80 2.38
N ALA A 197 -8.47 -7.78 1.66
CA ALA A 197 -7.73 -7.54 0.42
C ALA A 197 -8.71 -7.63 -0.77
N TYR A 198 -8.70 -6.60 -1.61
CA TYR A 198 -9.53 -6.58 -2.82
C TYR A 198 -9.04 -7.61 -3.82
N PRO A 199 -9.87 -8.57 -4.29
CA PRO A 199 -9.52 -9.44 -5.40
C PRO A 199 -9.00 -8.64 -6.60
N TYR A 200 -7.87 -9.08 -7.18
CA TYR A 200 -7.16 -8.38 -8.27
C TYR A 200 -6.67 -6.96 -7.94
N GLY A 201 -6.83 -6.51 -6.69
CA GLY A 201 -6.55 -5.13 -6.26
C GLY A 201 -7.54 -4.10 -6.82
N GLU A 202 -8.72 -4.54 -7.27
CA GLU A 202 -9.73 -3.72 -7.93
C GLU A 202 -10.72 -3.13 -6.94
N TYR A 203 -10.84 -1.80 -6.92
CA TYR A 203 -11.79 -1.08 -6.08
C TYR A 203 -12.28 0.21 -6.73
N ASN A 204 -13.47 0.65 -6.35
CA ASN A 204 -14.06 1.94 -6.69
C ASN A 204 -14.73 2.55 -5.45
N ARG A 205 -15.32 3.73 -5.58
CA ARG A 205 -15.97 4.42 -4.46
C ARG A 205 -17.12 3.61 -3.86
N GLU A 206 -17.90 2.94 -4.70
CA GLU A 206 -19.04 2.14 -4.25
C GLU A 206 -18.59 0.92 -3.43
N LEU A 207 -17.57 0.20 -3.92
CA LEU A 207 -17.03 -0.97 -3.21
C LEU A 207 -16.31 -0.57 -1.92
N THR A 208 -15.52 0.51 -1.94
CA THR A 208 -14.85 1.01 -0.73
C THR A 208 -15.86 1.49 0.33
N ALA A 209 -16.98 2.09 -0.09
CA ALA A 209 -18.06 2.45 0.83
C ALA A 209 -18.71 1.23 1.49
N LEU A 210 -18.94 0.14 0.73
CA LEU A 210 -19.43 -1.13 1.28
C LEU A 210 -18.44 -1.75 2.28
N VAL A 211 -17.16 -1.79 1.92
CA VAL A 211 -16.08 -2.32 2.78
C VAL A 211 -16.03 -1.54 4.10
N HIS A 212 -16.15 -0.22 4.03
CA HIS A 212 -16.23 0.63 5.21
C HIS A 212 -17.48 0.35 6.07
N GLN A 213 -18.66 0.25 5.44
CA GLN A 213 -19.91 -0.05 6.15
C GLN A 213 -19.89 -1.40 6.87
N MET A 214 -19.16 -2.37 6.33
CA MET A 214 -18.94 -3.68 6.95
C MET A 214 -17.85 -3.67 8.03
N GLY A 215 -17.18 -2.53 8.28
CA GLY A 215 -16.16 -2.40 9.32
C GLY A 215 -14.76 -2.87 8.93
N PHE A 216 -14.49 -3.11 7.65
CA PHE A 216 -13.18 -3.58 7.22
C PHE A 216 -12.18 -2.46 6.94
N ILE A 217 -10.91 -2.79 7.12
CA ILE A 217 -9.77 -2.10 6.53
C ILE A 217 -9.46 -2.73 5.17
N GLY A 218 -9.32 -1.92 4.12
CA GLY A 218 -9.16 -2.38 2.74
C GLY A 218 -7.72 -2.30 2.21
N PHE A 219 -7.24 -3.36 1.55
CA PHE A 219 -5.90 -3.44 0.98
C PHE A 219 -5.97 -3.65 -0.54
N GLY A 220 -5.33 -2.75 -1.29
CA GLY A 220 -5.17 -2.87 -2.73
C GLY A 220 -3.87 -3.59 -3.11
N GLN A 221 -3.59 -3.62 -4.43
CA GLN A 221 -2.33 -4.14 -5.00
C GLN A 221 -1.51 -3.04 -5.69
N GLN A 222 -1.91 -1.77 -5.57
CA GLN A 222 -1.10 -0.64 -6.02
C GLN A 222 0.12 -0.48 -5.12
N SER A 223 1.27 -0.17 -5.74
CA SER A 223 2.55 -0.03 -5.04
C SER A 223 2.60 1.22 -4.18
N GLY A 224 3.14 1.11 -2.99
CA GLY A 224 3.39 2.25 -2.10
C GLY A 224 3.50 1.84 -0.64
N PRO A 225 4.17 2.64 0.19
CA PRO A 225 4.15 2.50 1.63
C PRO A 225 2.83 3.06 2.20
N VAL A 226 2.47 2.63 3.40
CA VAL A 226 1.34 3.15 4.16
C VAL A 226 1.82 4.16 5.19
N GLY A 227 1.04 5.20 5.46
CA GLY A 227 1.27 6.20 6.52
C GLY A 227 -0.03 6.73 7.10
N GLU A 228 0.07 7.68 8.04
CA GLU A 228 -1.09 8.23 8.75
C GLU A 228 -2.13 8.89 7.84
N LEU A 229 -1.69 9.49 6.72
CA LEU A 229 -2.58 10.13 5.75
C LEU A 229 -3.05 9.18 4.64
N SER A 230 -2.71 7.90 4.70
CA SER A 230 -3.20 6.92 3.74
C SER A 230 -4.70 6.68 3.90
N ASN A 231 -5.36 6.36 2.80
CA ASN A 231 -6.75 5.92 2.85
C ASN A 231 -6.80 4.46 3.32
N PHE A 232 -7.31 4.22 4.54
CA PHE A 232 -7.39 2.89 5.15
C PHE A 232 -8.41 1.95 4.48
N LEU A 233 -9.17 2.45 3.52
CA LEU A 233 -10.01 1.61 2.66
C LEU A 233 -9.28 1.15 1.38
N THR A 234 -8.07 1.64 1.12
CA THR A 234 -7.31 1.31 -0.10
C THR A 234 -5.80 1.33 0.16
N ILE A 235 -5.38 0.73 1.27
CA ILE A 235 -3.97 0.69 1.68
C ILE A 235 -3.13 0.07 0.56
N PRO A 236 -2.05 0.74 0.12
CA PRO A 236 -1.15 0.20 -0.89
C PRO A 236 -0.27 -0.92 -0.32
N ARG A 237 0.17 -1.81 -1.19
CA ARG A 237 1.14 -2.87 -0.88
C ARG A 237 2.16 -2.97 -1.99
N PHE A 238 3.37 -3.40 -1.70
CA PHE A 238 4.41 -3.63 -2.72
C PHE A 238 4.34 -5.07 -3.25
N PRO A 239 3.85 -5.31 -4.49
CA PRO A 239 3.85 -6.64 -5.07
C PRO A 239 5.26 -7.07 -5.49
N PHE A 240 5.63 -8.28 -5.10
CA PHE A 240 6.90 -8.93 -5.44
C PHE A 240 6.64 -10.25 -6.17
N SER A 241 6.57 -10.16 -7.49
CA SER A 241 6.42 -11.30 -8.40
C SER A 241 7.10 -11.02 -9.74
N GLY A 242 7.44 -12.07 -10.46
CA GLY A 242 8.06 -11.98 -11.78
C GLY A 242 9.30 -11.11 -11.80
N ARG A 243 9.34 -10.12 -12.69
CA ARG A 243 10.49 -9.21 -12.84
C ARG A 243 10.71 -8.24 -11.68
N PHE A 244 9.80 -8.16 -10.72
CA PHE A 244 9.87 -7.21 -9.61
C PHE A 244 10.39 -7.85 -8.30
N THR A 245 11.11 -8.96 -8.40
CA THR A 245 11.60 -9.74 -7.25
C THR A 245 13.08 -9.54 -6.96
N ASN A 246 13.81 -8.74 -7.73
CA ASN A 246 15.24 -8.51 -7.50
C ASN A 246 15.46 -7.68 -6.20
N LEU A 247 16.63 -7.90 -5.56
CA LEU A 247 16.95 -7.27 -4.27
C LEU A 247 17.11 -5.76 -4.32
N ASP A 248 17.57 -5.19 -5.43
CA ASP A 248 17.75 -3.73 -5.54
C ASP A 248 16.38 -3.02 -5.52
N ASP A 249 15.42 -3.52 -6.31
CA ASP A 249 14.04 -3.04 -6.28
C ASP A 249 13.39 -3.25 -4.91
N PHE A 250 13.67 -4.38 -4.25
CA PHE A 250 13.19 -4.70 -2.92
C PHE A 250 13.71 -3.69 -1.90
N ALA A 251 15.02 -3.49 -1.84
CA ALA A 251 15.68 -2.54 -0.95
C ALA A 251 15.17 -1.11 -1.14
N LEU A 252 15.07 -0.65 -2.39
CA LEU A 252 14.57 0.68 -2.70
C LEU A 252 13.13 0.88 -2.21
N LYS A 253 12.23 -0.06 -2.49
CA LYS A 253 10.81 0.03 -2.10
C LYS A 253 10.62 0.07 -0.59
N LEU A 254 11.39 -0.72 0.16
CA LEU A 254 11.31 -0.75 1.62
C LEU A 254 11.66 0.59 2.29
N MET A 255 12.48 1.40 1.64
CA MET A 255 12.94 2.69 2.16
C MET A 255 12.10 3.88 1.68
N THR A 256 11.03 3.64 0.90
CA THR A 256 10.15 4.72 0.42
C THR A 256 9.22 5.23 1.50
N LEU A 257 8.80 6.49 1.36
CA LEU A 257 7.88 7.16 2.27
C LEU A 257 6.52 7.39 1.59
N PRO A 258 5.41 7.32 2.34
CA PRO A 258 4.10 7.67 1.79
C PRO A 258 4.08 9.14 1.42
N PHE A 259 3.61 9.45 0.20
CA PHE A 259 3.44 10.84 -0.20
C PHE A 259 2.35 11.47 0.69
N PRO A 260 2.61 12.54 1.44
CA PRO A 260 1.69 13.10 2.42
C PRO A 260 0.58 13.90 1.73
N LEU A 261 -0.27 13.21 0.99
CA LEU A 261 -1.36 13.79 0.22
C LEU A 261 -2.54 14.15 1.11
N THR A 262 -3.06 15.36 0.95
CA THR A 262 -4.30 15.81 1.61
C THR A 262 -5.53 15.57 0.75
N ALA A 263 -5.35 15.49 -0.58
CA ALA A 263 -6.42 15.11 -1.50
C ALA A 263 -5.88 14.47 -2.78
N VAL A 264 -6.65 13.54 -3.31
CA VAL A 264 -6.46 12.92 -4.62
C VAL A 264 -7.75 13.09 -5.41
N VAL A 265 -7.66 13.76 -6.56
CA VAL A 265 -8.82 13.94 -7.46
C VAL A 265 -8.56 13.17 -8.74
N ALA A 266 -9.44 12.25 -9.04
CA ALA A 266 -9.34 11.36 -10.19
C ALA A 266 -10.73 10.84 -10.58
N PRO A 267 -10.95 10.45 -11.84
CA PRO A 267 -12.13 9.67 -12.22
C PRO A 267 -12.21 8.39 -11.39
N ASP A 268 -13.40 7.87 -11.21
CA ASP A 268 -13.58 6.55 -10.60
C ASP A 268 -13.36 5.44 -11.62
N THR A 269 -13.23 4.21 -11.15
CA THR A 269 -12.99 3.03 -12.00
C THR A 269 -14.16 2.04 -11.84
N PRO A 270 -14.53 1.27 -12.85
CA PRO A 270 -13.91 1.15 -14.16
C PRO A 270 -14.16 2.37 -15.05
N LEU A 271 -13.15 2.71 -15.85
CA LEU A 271 -13.23 3.78 -16.82
C LEU A 271 -13.95 3.29 -18.06
N ASP A 272 -14.94 4.04 -18.55
CA ASP A 272 -15.58 3.83 -19.82
C ASP A 272 -14.66 4.15 -21.01
N HIS A 273 -15.09 3.80 -22.23
CA HIS A 273 -14.32 4.06 -23.43
C HIS A 273 -14.00 5.55 -23.64
N GLY A 274 -14.91 6.45 -23.29
CA GLY A 274 -14.75 7.91 -23.44
C GLY A 274 -13.70 8.50 -22.51
N ASN A 275 -13.34 7.80 -21.44
CA ASN A 275 -12.41 8.25 -20.41
C ASN A 275 -11.05 7.49 -20.45
N SER A 276 -10.50 7.36 -21.64
CA SER A 276 -9.27 6.59 -21.89
C SER A 276 -7.96 7.26 -21.44
N LYS A 277 -8.03 8.57 -21.11
CA LYS A 277 -6.89 9.40 -20.66
C LYS A 277 -7.16 10.06 -19.31
N PRO A 278 -7.29 9.27 -18.22
CA PRO A 278 -7.69 9.81 -16.94
C PRO A 278 -6.64 10.76 -16.37
N LYS A 279 -7.06 11.98 -15.99
CA LYS A 279 -6.22 12.93 -15.28
C LYS A 279 -6.18 12.58 -13.80
N LEU A 280 -5.01 12.74 -13.18
CA LEU A 280 -4.81 12.57 -11.75
C LEU A 280 -4.31 13.88 -11.17
N THR A 281 -5.00 14.41 -10.14
CA THR A 281 -4.55 15.58 -9.39
C THR A 281 -4.15 15.14 -7.97
N LEU A 282 -2.94 15.51 -7.56
CA LEU A 282 -2.41 15.30 -6.23
C LEU A 282 -2.28 16.63 -5.51
N LYS A 283 -2.71 16.70 -4.24
CA LYS A 283 -2.62 17.88 -3.37
C LYS A 283 -1.94 17.53 -2.04
N TRP A 284 -1.14 18.45 -1.55
CA TRP A 284 -0.44 18.37 -0.26
C TRP A 284 -0.42 19.73 0.44
N THR A 285 0.18 19.84 1.64
CA THR A 285 0.32 21.08 2.40
C THR A 285 1.79 21.48 2.53
N ASP A 286 2.06 22.68 3.07
CA ASP A 286 3.41 23.21 3.35
C ASP A 286 4.26 22.32 4.28
N ALA A 287 3.61 21.41 5.04
CA ALA A 287 4.31 20.49 5.94
C ALA A 287 5.11 19.40 5.21
N VAL A 288 5.03 19.33 3.88
CA VAL A 288 5.82 18.34 3.10
C VAL A 288 7.27 18.81 3.04
N PRO A 289 8.22 17.95 3.43
CA PRO A 289 9.64 18.24 3.27
C PRO A 289 9.97 18.58 1.80
N ASN A 290 11.01 19.38 1.63
CA ASN A 290 11.47 19.73 0.29
C ASN A 290 11.81 18.45 -0.50
N PHE A 291 11.22 18.31 -1.69
CA PHE A 291 11.44 17.16 -2.57
C PHE A 291 11.77 17.62 -3.98
N GLY A 292 12.50 16.77 -4.71
CA GLY A 292 12.86 17.00 -6.11
C GLY A 292 11.66 16.91 -7.04
N ALA A 293 11.91 17.03 -8.33
CA ALA A 293 10.86 16.96 -9.34
C ALA A 293 10.03 15.67 -9.21
N LEU A 294 8.71 15.82 -9.09
CA LEU A 294 7.78 14.70 -9.14
C LEU A 294 7.80 14.08 -10.53
N ARG A 295 8.02 12.77 -10.60
CA ARG A 295 7.97 11.99 -11.83
C ARG A 295 6.88 10.96 -11.73
N CYS A 296 6.05 10.86 -12.75
CA CYS A 296 4.99 9.86 -12.84
C CYS A 296 5.14 9.00 -14.08
N PHE A 297 4.89 7.71 -13.94
CA PHE A 297 4.96 6.71 -15.00
C PHE A 297 3.61 6.03 -15.15
N GLY A 298 3.16 5.83 -16.38
CA GLY A 298 1.93 5.11 -16.69
C GLY A 298 2.22 3.75 -17.33
N SER A 299 1.43 2.74 -16.99
CA SER A 299 1.49 1.44 -17.64
C SER A 299 1.35 1.60 -19.16
N GLY A 300 2.30 1.02 -19.92
CA GLY A 300 2.32 1.09 -21.38
C GLY A 300 2.64 2.47 -22.00
N GLN A 301 2.98 3.49 -21.20
CA GLN A 301 3.21 4.86 -21.68
C GLN A 301 4.58 5.43 -21.33
N GLY A 302 5.23 4.93 -20.29
CA GLY A 302 6.44 5.54 -19.74
C GLY A 302 6.12 6.82 -18.94
N ASN A 303 6.90 7.89 -19.17
CA ASN A 303 6.73 9.16 -18.46
C ASN A 303 5.37 9.83 -18.79
N LEU A 304 4.69 10.29 -17.74
CA LEU A 304 3.48 11.09 -17.83
C LEU A 304 3.83 12.58 -17.72
N ALA A 305 3.01 13.45 -18.32
CA ALA A 305 3.17 14.90 -18.15
C ALA A 305 2.72 15.29 -16.73
N VAL A 306 3.62 15.96 -16.00
CA VAL A 306 3.37 16.49 -14.65
C VAL A 306 3.41 18.01 -14.71
N LYS A 307 2.29 18.67 -14.40
CA LYS A 307 2.18 20.13 -14.39
C LYS A 307 1.87 20.60 -12.97
N LEU A 308 2.77 21.39 -12.39
CA LEU A 308 2.50 22.11 -11.15
C LEU A 308 1.46 23.21 -11.46
N THR A 309 0.34 23.22 -10.75
CA THR A 309 -0.74 24.20 -10.91
C THR A 309 -0.86 25.17 -9.75
N SER A 310 -0.25 24.83 -8.61
CA SER A 310 0.02 25.70 -7.48
C SER A 310 1.20 25.14 -6.69
N ASN A 311 1.68 25.82 -5.67
CA ASN A 311 2.77 25.35 -4.80
C ASN A 311 2.50 23.97 -4.18
N HIS A 312 1.23 23.57 -4.06
CA HIS A 312 0.80 22.35 -3.36
C HIS A 312 -0.13 21.48 -4.21
N GLN A 313 -0.11 21.65 -5.54
CA GLN A 313 -0.95 20.85 -6.42
C GLN A 313 -0.28 20.56 -7.74
N VAL A 314 -0.32 19.31 -8.16
CA VAL A 314 0.07 18.88 -9.51
C VAL A 314 -1.09 18.20 -10.22
N VAL A 315 -1.11 18.36 -11.54
CA VAL A 315 -1.97 17.61 -12.46
C VAL A 315 -1.10 16.72 -13.31
N ILE A 316 -1.38 15.42 -13.29
CA ILE A 316 -0.74 14.39 -14.08
C ILE A 316 -1.66 14.03 -15.25
N THR A 317 -1.11 14.09 -16.46
CA THR A 317 -1.87 13.84 -17.69
C THR A 317 -1.16 12.80 -18.56
N PRO A 318 -1.85 11.74 -18.99
CA PRO A 318 -1.28 10.77 -19.93
C PRO A 318 -1.20 11.33 -21.34
N SER A 319 -0.13 11.00 -22.06
CA SER A 319 0.03 11.38 -23.48
C SER A 319 -0.82 10.49 -24.40
N LYS A 320 -0.97 9.22 -24.03
CA LYS A 320 -1.72 8.20 -24.78
C LYS A 320 -2.87 7.69 -23.92
N GLU A 321 -3.76 6.92 -24.53
CA GLU A 321 -4.75 6.13 -23.82
C GLU A 321 -4.06 5.12 -22.90
N ILE A 322 -4.61 4.92 -21.70
CA ILE A 322 -4.12 3.83 -20.84
C ILE A 322 -4.52 2.48 -21.44
N PRO A 323 -3.76 1.40 -21.19
CA PRO A 323 -4.13 0.06 -21.64
C PRO A 323 -5.53 -0.34 -21.20
N LEU A 324 -6.15 -1.20 -21.98
CA LEU A 324 -7.39 -1.87 -21.57
C LEU A 324 -7.11 -2.81 -20.40
N GLY A 325 -8.13 -3.09 -19.59
CA GLY A 325 -7.97 -3.87 -18.36
C GLY A 325 -7.27 -3.07 -17.27
N ARG A 326 -6.43 -3.74 -16.46
CA ARG A 326 -5.76 -3.16 -15.29
C ARG A 326 -4.48 -2.40 -15.68
N SER A 327 -4.34 -1.21 -15.16
CA SER A 327 -3.16 -0.37 -15.33
C SER A 327 -2.93 0.51 -14.10
N ARG A 328 -1.84 1.27 -14.06
CA ARG A 328 -1.56 2.16 -12.93
C ARG A 328 -0.72 3.37 -13.35
N TYR A 329 -0.82 4.43 -12.56
CA TYR A 329 0.17 5.50 -12.51
C TYR A 329 0.99 5.33 -11.24
N ASN A 330 2.32 5.35 -11.36
CA ASN A 330 3.25 5.38 -10.23
C ASN A 330 3.95 6.74 -10.23
N CYS A 331 3.86 7.46 -9.14
CA CYS A 331 4.49 8.77 -8.95
C CYS A 331 5.53 8.69 -7.85
N THR A 332 6.73 9.21 -8.10
CA THR A 332 7.82 9.26 -7.13
C THR A 332 8.45 10.64 -7.11
N ALA A 333 8.92 11.06 -5.95
CA ALA A 333 9.70 12.29 -5.79
C ALA A 333 10.85 12.02 -4.81
N ARG A 334 12.08 12.38 -5.20
CA ARG A 334 13.25 12.26 -4.32
C ARG A 334 13.12 13.26 -3.18
N ILE A 335 13.40 12.82 -1.94
CA ILE A 335 13.45 13.71 -0.79
C ILE A 335 14.81 14.42 -0.80
N ILE A 336 14.79 15.76 -0.71
CA ILE A 336 16.00 16.59 -0.63
C ILE A 336 16.36 16.70 0.87
N ASP A 337 17.66 16.69 1.17
CA ASP A 337 18.22 16.79 2.54
C ASP A 337 17.87 15.62 3.48
N ASP A 338 17.66 14.42 2.92
CA ASP A 338 17.55 13.21 3.73
C ASP A 338 18.93 12.82 4.30
N ALA A 339 19.09 13.03 5.61
CA ALA A 339 20.33 12.68 6.35
C ALA A 339 20.64 11.16 6.35
N LYS A 340 19.69 10.32 5.91
CA LYS A 340 19.80 8.86 5.86
C LYS A 340 20.07 8.28 4.48
N GLY A 341 20.18 9.12 3.45
CA GLY A 341 20.45 8.72 2.09
C GLY A 341 19.34 9.09 1.11
N GLU A 342 19.34 8.46 -0.08
CA GLU A 342 18.36 8.73 -1.12
C GLU A 342 17.04 8.02 -0.82
N ARG A 343 16.05 8.75 -0.29
CA ARG A 343 14.68 8.28 -0.14
C ARG A 343 13.76 8.92 -1.14
N PHE A 344 12.64 8.24 -1.38
CA PHE A 344 11.61 8.71 -2.31
C PHE A 344 10.26 8.68 -1.63
N TYR A 345 9.45 9.71 -1.85
CA TYR A 345 8.01 9.61 -1.73
C TYR A 345 7.45 8.74 -2.85
N TRP A 346 6.46 7.90 -2.53
CA TRP A 346 5.81 7.03 -3.49
C TRP A 346 4.29 7.10 -3.36
N TYR A 347 3.62 7.25 -4.52
CA TYR A 347 2.17 7.16 -4.62
C TYR A 347 1.80 6.42 -5.91
N SER A 348 0.79 5.53 -5.84
CA SER A 348 0.26 4.84 -7.02
C SER A 348 -1.25 4.93 -7.08
N LYS A 349 -1.79 5.15 -8.29
CA LYS A 349 -3.22 5.13 -8.59
C LYS A 349 -3.51 4.00 -9.57
N PRO A 350 -4.29 2.97 -9.19
CA PRO A 350 -4.72 1.91 -10.08
C PRO A 350 -5.90 2.37 -10.94
N TRP A 351 -5.98 1.81 -12.12
CA TRP A 351 -7.05 2.02 -13.09
C TRP A 351 -7.55 0.68 -13.62
N VAL A 352 -8.84 0.60 -13.92
CA VAL A 352 -9.46 -0.47 -14.73
C VAL A 352 -10.17 0.21 -15.89
N ARG A 353 -9.83 -0.13 -17.12
CA ARG A 353 -10.44 0.42 -18.34
C ARG A 353 -11.17 -0.66 -19.10
N LEU A 354 -12.43 -0.39 -19.43
CA LEU A 354 -13.27 -1.24 -20.26
C LEU A 354 -12.86 -1.13 -21.73
N ASN A 355 -13.28 -2.09 -22.56
CA ASN A 355 -13.08 -2.04 -24.01
C ASN A 355 -14.03 -1.01 -24.68
N THR A 356 -13.95 -0.89 -26.00
CA THR A 356 -14.76 0.03 -26.80
C THR A 356 -16.27 -0.20 -26.68
N ASN A 357 -16.68 -1.42 -26.31
CA ASN A 357 -18.07 -1.80 -26.09
C ASN A 357 -18.48 -1.69 -24.60
N ASN A 358 -17.66 -1.04 -23.77
CA ASN A 358 -17.81 -0.98 -22.32
C ASN A 358 -17.89 -2.36 -21.65
N GLN A 359 -17.20 -3.35 -22.21
CA GLN A 359 -17.12 -4.68 -21.67
C GLN A 359 -15.84 -4.87 -20.87
N TRP A 360 -15.94 -5.71 -19.86
CA TRP A 360 -14.81 -6.12 -19.03
C TRP A 360 -13.84 -6.99 -19.84
N ILE A 361 -12.56 -6.69 -19.74
CA ILE A 361 -11.50 -7.55 -20.27
C ILE A 361 -10.96 -8.35 -19.10
N LEU A 362 -11.14 -9.67 -19.20
CA LEU A 362 -10.51 -10.62 -18.30
C LEU A 362 -9.04 -10.78 -18.72
N ASP A 363 -8.15 -10.80 -17.75
CA ASP A 363 -6.71 -11.07 -17.95
C ASP A 363 -6.46 -12.56 -18.24
#